data_234db799e6e74784dfb3a81bb4d88f64
#
_entry.id   234db799e6e74784dfb3a81bb4d88f64
#
_cell.length_a   1.000
_cell.length_b   1.000
_cell.length_c   1.000
_cell.angle_alpha   90.00
_cell.angle_beta   90.00
_cell.angle_gamma   90.00
#
_symmetry.space_group_name_H-M   'P 1'
#
loop_
_entity.id
_entity.type
_entity.pdbx_description
1 polymer ?
#
loop_
_entity_poly.entity_id
_entity_poly.type
_entity_poly.pdbx_seq_one_letter_code
_entity_poly.pdbx_strand_id
1 'polypeptide(L)'
;VKLYWLAQKMAVDMATKFQDETRRMYIANPQLNEDSRRPETQFQLTTHNEQVKAGKAAAVQKVFDKAGLWFFYSSTCQYCIKEGPILNFLERLYNVNILAVSMDGLPLPGSEFADVVVDEGGVMAAKLSVEKTPSMFLVSNDGSKIHKVSEGLVPMDELLETILYVA
;
A
#
# COMPACT_ATOMS: atom_id res chain seq x y z
N VAL A 1 -48.96 22.35 -30.33
CA VAL A 1 -47.62 22.09 -30.92
C VAL A 1 -46.68 23.27 -30.64
N LYS A 2 -47.01 24.54 -30.96
CA LYS A 2 -46.11 25.70 -30.76
C LYS A 2 -45.67 25.91 -29.28
N LEU A 3 -46.61 25.80 -28.34
CA LEU A 3 -46.33 25.95 -26.90
C LEU A 3 -45.38 24.86 -26.37
N TYR A 4 -45.52 23.63 -26.85
CA TYR A 4 -44.63 22.54 -26.52
C TYR A 4 -43.17 22.85 -26.93
N TRP A 5 -42.96 23.27 -28.16
CA TRP A 5 -41.64 23.63 -28.67
C TRP A 5 -41.02 24.84 -27.96
N LEU A 6 -41.85 25.83 -27.58
CA LEU A 6 -41.37 26.96 -26.77
C LEU A 6 -40.95 26.51 -25.38
N ALA A 7 -41.73 25.66 -24.72
CA ALA A 7 -41.37 25.12 -23.40
C ALA A 7 -40.09 24.29 -23.46
N GLN A 8 -39.97 23.43 -24.50
CA GLN A 8 -38.75 22.64 -24.68
C GLN A 8 -37.52 23.51 -24.94
N LYS A 9 -37.64 24.55 -25.78
CA LYS A 9 -36.56 25.50 -26.01
C LYS A 9 -36.16 26.19 -24.71
N MET A 10 -37.11 26.68 -23.94
CA MET A 10 -36.83 27.32 -22.63
C MET A 10 -36.10 26.35 -21.68
N ALA A 11 -36.51 25.09 -21.61
CA ALA A 11 -35.85 24.10 -20.77
C ALA A 11 -34.38 23.86 -21.18
N VAL A 12 -34.11 23.75 -22.47
CA VAL A 12 -32.75 23.61 -23.01
C VAL A 12 -31.91 24.86 -22.74
N ASP A 13 -32.47 26.05 -22.97
CA ASP A 13 -31.76 27.33 -22.70
C ASP A 13 -31.43 27.47 -21.21
N MET A 14 -32.34 27.08 -20.31
CA MET A 14 -32.09 27.06 -18.87
C MET A 14 -31.02 26.03 -18.47
N ALA A 15 -31.07 24.84 -19.05
CA ALA A 15 -30.05 23.80 -18.79
C ALA A 15 -28.66 24.23 -19.25
N THR A 16 -28.55 24.85 -20.42
CA THR A 16 -27.28 25.40 -20.92
C THR A 16 -26.74 26.49 -20.01
N LYS A 17 -27.61 27.42 -19.60
CA LYS A 17 -27.22 28.48 -18.64
C LYS A 17 -26.74 27.89 -17.30
N PHE A 18 -27.43 26.92 -16.76
CA PHE A 18 -27.03 26.21 -15.54
C PHE A 18 -25.66 25.54 -15.70
N GLN A 19 -25.42 24.87 -16.84
CA GLN A 19 -24.11 24.25 -17.13
C GLN A 19 -23.00 25.30 -17.16
N ASP A 20 -23.20 26.44 -17.81
CA ASP A 20 -22.20 27.51 -17.91
C ASP A 20 -21.88 28.10 -16.53
N GLU A 21 -22.90 28.38 -15.71
CA GLU A 21 -22.71 28.87 -14.33
C GLU A 21 -22.01 27.86 -13.44
N THR A 22 -22.36 26.57 -13.55
CA THR A 22 -21.72 25.48 -12.84
C THR A 22 -20.24 25.36 -13.20
N ARG A 23 -19.92 25.48 -14.51
CA ARG A 23 -18.55 25.47 -14.98
C ARG A 23 -17.73 26.64 -14.44
N ARG A 24 -18.31 27.85 -14.41
CA ARG A 24 -17.68 29.04 -13.83
C ARG A 24 -17.44 28.86 -12.32
N MET A 25 -18.41 28.29 -11.63
CA MET A 25 -18.30 28.00 -10.20
C MET A 25 -17.15 27.02 -9.92
N TYR A 26 -17.00 25.93 -10.67
CA TYR A 26 -15.91 24.98 -10.52
C TYR A 26 -14.54 25.59 -10.82
N ILE A 27 -14.45 26.48 -11.82
CA ILE A 27 -13.21 27.22 -12.10
C ILE A 27 -12.84 28.15 -10.93
N ALA A 28 -13.83 28.84 -10.35
CA ALA A 28 -13.61 29.74 -9.20
C ALA A 28 -13.36 28.99 -7.89
N ASN A 29 -13.85 27.76 -7.76
CA ASN A 29 -13.77 26.95 -6.54
C ASN A 29 -13.31 25.52 -6.87
N PRO A 30 -12.01 25.30 -7.14
CA PRO A 30 -11.50 23.98 -7.53
C PRO A 30 -11.78 22.86 -6.52
N GLN A 31 -11.93 23.21 -5.23
CA GLN A 31 -12.26 22.28 -4.16
C GLN A 31 -13.65 21.64 -4.30
N LEU A 32 -14.55 22.24 -5.09
CA LEU A 32 -15.89 21.69 -5.36
C LEU A 32 -15.91 20.83 -6.62
N ASN A 33 -14.84 20.81 -7.39
CA ASN A 33 -14.74 20.01 -8.60
C ASN A 33 -14.37 18.56 -8.27
N GLU A 34 -15.32 17.64 -8.43
CA GLU A 34 -15.12 16.21 -8.19
C GLU A 34 -14.10 15.58 -9.15
N ASP A 35 -13.91 16.14 -10.36
CA ASP A 35 -12.92 15.66 -11.33
C ASP A 35 -11.48 15.77 -10.78
N SER A 36 -11.22 16.73 -9.90
CA SER A 36 -9.92 16.87 -9.23
C SER A 36 -9.66 15.75 -8.23
N ARG A 37 -10.72 15.15 -7.66
CA ARG A 37 -10.66 14.02 -6.72
C ARG A 37 -10.80 12.68 -7.44
N ARG A 38 -11.59 12.64 -8.52
CA ARG A 38 -11.84 11.44 -9.35
C ARG A 38 -11.58 11.76 -10.82
N PRO A 39 -10.32 11.71 -11.25
CA PRO A 39 -9.97 12.00 -12.64
C PRO A 39 -10.65 11.03 -13.60
N GLU A 40 -11.26 11.54 -14.66
CA GLU A 40 -11.97 10.73 -15.66
C GLU A 40 -11.14 10.49 -16.92
N THR A 41 -10.23 11.42 -17.26
CA THR A 41 -9.39 11.27 -18.45
C THR A 41 -8.17 10.40 -18.18
N GLN A 42 -7.73 9.60 -19.17
CA GLN A 42 -6.55 8.75 -19.05
C GLN A 42 -5.29 9.52 -18.62
N PHE A 43 -5.10 10.72 -19.11
CA PHE A 43 -3.98 11.58 -18.75
C PHE A 43 -4.04 12.01 -17.27
N GLN A 44 -5.21 12.47 -16.82
CA GLN A 44 -5.42 12.85 -15.41
C GLN A 44 -5.27 11.65 -14.47
N LEU A 45 -5.79 10.47 -14.85
CA LEU A 45 -5.63 9.22 -14.10
C LEU A 45 -4.15 8.85 -13.95
N THR A 46 -3.37 8.92 -15.05
CA THR A 46 -1.94 8.61 -15.00
C THR A 46 -1.20 9.57 -14.07
N THR A 47 -1.40 10.87 -14.22
CA THR A 47 -0.76 11.90 -13.38
C THR A 47 -1.15 11.75 -11.91
N HIS A 48 -2.44 11.52 -11.63
CA HIS A 48 -2.94 11.31 -10.28
C HIS A 48 -2.31 10.05 -9.65
N ASN A 49 -2.28 8.93 -10.39
CA ASN A 49 -1.70 7.68 -9.91
C ASN A 49 -0.19 7.82 -9.63
N GLU A 50 0.55 8.57 -10.45
CA GLU A 50 1.97 8.87 -10.21
C GLU A 50 2.17 9.69 -8.93
N GLN A 51 1.36 10.71 -8.70
CA GLN A 51 1.40 11.51 -7.47
C GLN A 51 1.04 10.69 -6.23
N VAL A 52 0.01 9.84 -6.32
CA VAL A 52 -0.38 8.93 -5.24
C VAL A 52 0.73 7.93 -4.93
N LYS A 53 1.36 7.33 -5.96
CA LYS A 53 2.50 6.41 -5.79
C LYS A 53 3.69 7.10 -5.13
N ALA A 54 4.05 8.31 -5.59
CA ALA A 54 5.13 9.08 -4.99
C ALA A 54 4.83 9.45 -3.52
N GLY A 55 3.60 9.86 -3.21
CA GLY A 55 3.15 10.12 -1.85
C GLY A 55 3.19 8.88 -0.95
N LYS A 56 2.73 7.72 -1.46
CA LYS A 56 2.82 6.43 -0.74
C LYS A 56 4.27 6.05 -0.47
N ALA A 57 5.15 6.15 -1.47
CA ALA A 57 6.57 5.80 -1.29
C ALA A 57 7.24 6.66 -0.22
N ALA A 58 6.99 7.98 -0.21
CA ALA A 58 7.52 8.87 0.81
C ALA A 58 6.95 8.59 2.21
N ALA A 59 5.68 8.19 2.30
CA ALA A 59 5.07 7.78 3.57
C ALA A 59 5.67 6.48 4.09
N VAL A 60 5.82 5.47 3.24
CA VAL A 60 6.46 4.19 3.57
C VAL A 60 7.90 4.40 4.04
N GLN A 61 8.68 5.25 3.36
CA GLN A 61 10.04 5.56 3.79
C GLN A 61 10.08 6.09 5.23
N LYS A 62 9.19 7.03 5.56
CA LYS A 62 9.11 7.57 6.94
C LYS A 62 8.77 6.51 8.00
N VAL A 63 8.01 5.48 7.63
CA VAL A 63 7.74 4.34 8.53
C VAL A 63 9.01 3.51 8.70
N PHE A 64 9.70 3.16 7.63
CA PHE A 64 10.92 2.36 7.66
C PHE A 64 12.13 3.07 8.28
N ASP A 65 12.14 4.39 8.30
CA ASP A 65 13.13 5.16 9.07
C ASP A 65 13.03 4.89 10.60
N LYS A 66 11.86 4.40 11.07
CA LYS A 66 11.54 4.19 12.48
C LYS A 66 11.22 2.74 12.85
N ALA A 67 11.09 1.87 11.88
CA ALA A 67 10.68 0.48 12.04
C ALA A 67 11.38 -0.43 11.04
N GLY A 68 11.60 -1.69 11.42
CA GLY A 68 12.05 -2.77 10.54
C GLY A 68 10.96 -3.83 10.37
N LEU A 69 11.25 -4.81 9.54
CA LEU A 69 10.37 -5.96 9.31
C LEU A 69 10.98 -7.23 9.92
N TRP A 70 10.16 -8.00 10.61
CA TRP A 70 10.49 -9.36 11.00
C TRP A 70 9.75 -10.33 10.09
N PHE A 71 10.50 -11.22 9.48
CA PHE A 71 10.00 -12.18 8.50
C PHE A 71 10.21 -13.61 9.00
N PHE A 72 9.14 -14.28 9.43
CA PHE A 72 9.16 -15.65 9.88
C PHE A 72 8.99 -16.60 8.69
N TYR A 73 9.95 -17.53 8.52
CA TYR A 73 9.96 -18.46 7.41
C TYR A 73 10.42 -19.87 7.81
N SER A 74 10.12 -20.85 6.98
CA SER A 74 10.75 -22.16 6.95
C SER A 74 11.38 -22.37 5.58
N SER A 75 12.53 -23.03 5.52
CA SER A 75 13.28 -23.30 4.28
C SER A 75 12.48 -24.14 3.26
N THR A 76 11.56 -24.98 3.73
CA THR A 76 10.70 -25.85 2.91
C THR A 76 9.39 -25.21 2.49
N CYS A 77 9.08 -24.01 2.99
CA CYS A 77 7.84 -23.28 2.71
C CYS A 77 7.87 -22.67 1.30
N GLN A 78 7.07 -23.19 0.39
CA GLN A 78 7.00 -22.71 -1.01
C GLN A 78 6.56 -21.25 -1.15
N TYR A 79 5.70 -20.78 -0.24
CA TYR A 79 5.28 -19.37 -0.21
C TYR A 79 6.39 -18.46 0.31
N CYS A 80 7.17 -18.92 1.30
CA CYS A 80 8.33 -18.19 1.80
C CYS A 80 9.41 -18.02 0.72
N ILE A 81 9.66 -19.05 -0.08
CA ILE A 81 10.60 -19.01 -1.20
C ILE A 81 10.17 -17.96 -2.25
N LYS A 82 8.87 -17.78 -2.45
CA LYS A 82 8.34 -16.76 -3.37
C LYS A 82 8.34 -15.35 -2.76
N GLU A 83 8.13 -15.24 -1.46
CA GLU A 83 8.11 -13.97 -0.72
C GLU A 83 9.52 -13.38 -0.55
N GLY A 84 10.51 -14.22 -0.34
CA GLY A 84 11.89 -13.79 -0.09
C GLY A 84 12.45 -12.80 -1.11
N PRO A 85 12.39 -13.06 -2.43
CA PRO A 85 12.84 -12.12 -3.45
C PRO A 85 12.08 -10.77 -3.42
N ILE A 86 10.79 -10.77 -3.06
CA ILE A 86 9.99 -9.55 -2.91
C ILE A 86 10.54 -8.71 -1.75
N LEU A 87 10.83 -9.37 -0.63
CA LEU A 87 11.41 -8.72 0.54
C LEU A 87 12.84 -8.23 0.29
N ASN A 88 13.67 -8.98 -0.42
CA ASN A 88 15.01 -8.50 -0.82
C ASN A 88 14.92 -7.27 -1.74
N PHE A 89 13.92 -7.21 -2.61
CA PHE A 89 13.67 -6.03 -3.43
C PHE A 89 13.21 -4.84 -2.57
N LEU A 90 12.31 -5.07 -1.62
CA LEU A 90 11.83 -4.08 -0.66
C LEU A 90 12.98 -3.49 0.18
N GLU A 91 13.86 -4.37 0.70
CA GLU A 91 15.05 -4.00 1.46
C GLU A 91 15.95 -3.02 0.68
N ARG A 92 16.22 -3.33 -0.59
CA ARG A 92 17.02 -2.48 -1.47
C ARG A 92 16.32 -1.16 -1.84
N LEU A 93 15.00 -1.20 -2.05
CA LEU A 93 14.24 -0.04 -2.51
C LEU A 93 14.08 1.02 -1.43
N TYR A 94 13.83 0.59 -0.18
CA TYR A 94 13.55 1.47 0.94
C TYR A 94 14.67 1.50 1.99
N ASN A 95 15.73 0.73 1.81
CA ASN A 95 16.80 0.54 2.80
C ASN A 95 16.25 0.15 4.18
N VAL A 96 15.21 -0.70 4.18
CA VAL A 96 14.57 -1.18 5.40
C VAL A 96 15.34 -2.36 5.97
N ASN A 97 15.46 -2.41 7.30
CA ASN A 97 16.09 -3.54 7.98
C ASN A 97 15.09 -4.72 8.05
N ILE A 98 15.49 -5.88 7.54
CA ILE A 98 14.67 -7.09 7.56
C ILE A 98 15.37 -8.15 8.40
N LEU A 99 14.80 -8.47 9.57
CA LEU A 99 15.21 -9.60 10.39
C LEU A 99 14.49 -10.86 9.92
N ALA A 100 15.22 -11.75 9.26
CA ALA A 100 14.70 -13.03 8.84
C ALA A 100 14.79 -14.06 9.97
N VAL A 101 13.65 -14.56 10.43
CA VAL A 101 13.54 -15.50 11.54
C VAL A 101 13.29 -16.90 10.99
N SER A 102 14.31 -17.75 11.02
CA SER A 102 14.21 -19.13 10.56
C SER A 102 13.57 -20.01 11.61
N MET A 103 12.51 -20.72 11.22
CA MET A 103 11.79 -21.66 12.10
C MET A 103 12.44 -23.04 12.14
N ASP A 104 13.27 -23.38 11.16
CA ASP A 104 13.92 -24.68 11.00
C ASP A 104 15.45 -24.62 11.03
N GLY A 105 16.02 -23.43 11.23
CA GLY A 105 17.47 -23.21 11.31
C GLY A 105 18.20 -23.26 9.96
N LEU A 106 17.48 -23.36 8.85
CA LEU A 106 18.06 -23.44 7.50
C LEU A 106 17.88 -22.11 6.74
N PRO A 107 18.80 -21.78 5.82
CA PRO A 107 18.67 -20.60 4.98
C PRO A 107 17.48 -20.74 4.00
N LEU A 108 16.88 -19.60 3.65
CA LEU A 108 15.80 -19.57 2.67
C LEU A 108 16.35 -19.70 1.25
N PRO A 109 15.97 -20.73 0.48
CA PRO A 109 16.43 -20.87 -0.89
C PRO A 109 16.07 -19.68 -1.79
N GLY A 110 17.05 -19.16 -2.55
CA GLY A 110 16.82 -18.09 -3.53
C GLY A 110 16.68 -16.68 -2.93
N SER A 111 16.99 -16.52 -1.64
CA SER A 111 16.97 -15.21 -0.97
C SER A 111 18.11 -15.13 0.04
N GLU A 112 18.70 -13.93 0.14
CA GLU A 112 19.77 -13.63 1.08
C GLU A 112 19.34 -12.44 1.92
N PHE A 113 19.35 -12.61 3.24
CA PHE A 113 19.07 -11.56 4.21
C PHE A 113 20.34 -11.25 5.02
N ALA A 114 20.58 -9.96 5.30
CA ALA A 114 21.75 -9.55 6.08
C ALA A 114 21.65 -10.02 7.53
N ASP A 115 20.45 -9.95 8.11
CA ASP A 115 20.18 -10.32 9.49
C ASP A 115 19.28 -11.57 9.52
N VAL A 116 19.86 -12.70 9.96
CA VAL A 116 19.14 -13.98 10.10
C VAL A 116 19.28 -14.48 11.53
N VAL A 117 18.16 -14.85 12.14
CA VAL A 117 18.10 -15.45 13.48
C VAL A 117 17.33 -16.76 13.41
N VAL A 118 17.80 -17.76 14.15
CA VAL A 118 17.09 -19.04 14.31
C VAL A 118 16.19 -18.96 15.53
N ASP A 119 14.91 -19.26 15.38
CA ASP A 119 13.94 -19.32 16.49
C ASP A 119 14.01 -20.72 17.16
N GLU A 120 15.05 -20.93 17.97
CA GLU A 120 15.23 -22.18 18.68
C GLU A 120 14.06 -22.48 19.63
N GLY A 121 13.37 -23.58 19.36
CA GLY A 121 12.20 -23.99 20.15
C GLY A 121 10.93 -23.19 19.90
N GLY A 122 10.90 -22.32 18.89
CA GLY A 122 9.71 -21.58 18.50
C GLY A 122 9.26 -20.50 19.51
N VAL A 123 10.19 -19.99 20.31
CA VAL A 123 9.89 -19.02 21.40
C VAL A 123 9.38 -17.68 20.85
N MET A 124 10.02 -17.17 19.80
CA MET A 124 9.61 -15.91 19.17
C MET A 124 8.27 -16.09 18.44
N ALA A 125 8.13 -17.20 17.72
CA ALA A 125 6.89 -17.55 17.03
C ALA A 125 5.72 -17.69 17.99
N ALA A 126 5.90 -18.41 19.09
CA ALA A 126 4.86 -18.56 20.11
C ALA A 126 4.45 -17.22 20.75
N LYS A 127 5.42 -16.37 21.06
CA LYS A 127 5.18 -15.03 21.64
C LYS A 127 4.38 -14.12 20.72
N LEU A 128 4.60 -14.23 19.41
CA LEU A 128 3.92 -13.41 18.39
C LEU A 128 2.72 -14.11 17.74
N SER A 129 2.34 -15.30 18.24
CA SER A 129 1.25 -16.11 17.70
C SER A 129 1.40 -16.36 16.20
N VAL A 130 2.58 -16.79 15.79
CA VAL A 130 2.89 -17.18 14.40
C VAL A 130 2.36 -18.61 14.20
N GLU A 131 1.25 -18.74 13.48
CA GLU A 131 0.64 -20.06 13.20
C GLU A 131 1.06 -20.61 11.85
N LYS A 132 1.40 -19.74 10.91
CA LYS A 132 1.73 -20.10 9.53
C LYS A 132 2.91 -19.28 9.02
N THR A 133 3.64 -19.83 8.07
CA THR A 133 4.71 -19.15 7.32
C THR A 133 4.33 -18.97 5.85
N PRO A 134 4.72 -17.84 5.23
CA PRO A 134 5.40 -16.68 5.81
C PRO A 134 4.50 -15.87 6.72
N SER A 135 5.07 -15.26 7.76
CA SER A 135 4.40 -14.25 8.58
C SER A 135 5.33 -13.05 8.74
N MET A 136 4.78 -11.85 8.61
CA MET A 136 5.56 -10.61 8.70
C MET A 136 5.02 -9.68 9.77
N PHE A 137 5.94 -9.03 10.46
CA PHE A 137 5.64 -8.07 11.52
C PHE A 137 6.43 -6.79 11.29
N LEU A 138 5.76 -5.66 11.46
CA LEU A 138 6.40 -4.36 11.55
C LEU A 138 6.80 -4.13 13.00
N VAL A 139 8.08 -3.89 13.24
CA VAL A 139 8.64 -3.72 14.58
C VAL A 139 9.32 -2.37 14.66
N SER A 140 8.92 -1.54 15.60
CA SER A 140 9.58 -0.24 15.84
C SER A 140 11.03 -0.43 16.27
N ASN A 141 11.94 0.48 15.90
CA ASN A 141 13.37 0.39 16.20
C ASN A 141 13.67 0.37 17.71
N ASP A 142 12.77 0.92 18.52
CA ASP A 142 12.83 0.87 19.99
C ASP A 142 12.25 -0.41 20.59
N GLY A 143 11.69 -1.31 19.76
CA GLY A 143 11.07 -2.57 20.19
C GLY A 143 9.72 -2.39 20.93
N SER A 144 9.21 -1.18 21.06
CA SER A 144 8.01 -0.90 21.86
C SER A 144 6.70 -1.34 21.21
N LYS A 145 6.69 -1.38 19.88
CA LYS A 145 5.49 -1.72 19.08
C LYS A 145 5.81 -2.82 18.09
N ILE A 146 4.93 -3.81 18.04
CA ILE A 146 4.99 -4.91 17.09
C ILE A 146 3.60 -5.09 16.49
N HIS A 147 3.48 -4.97 15.18
CA HIS A 147 2.22 -5.13 14.44
C HIS A 147 2.37 -6.23 13.40
N LYS A 148 1.45 -7.20 13.39
CA LYS A 148 1.38 -8.21 12.32
C LYS A 148 0.91 -7.52 11.05
N VAL A 149 1.69 -7.61 9.96
CA VAL A 149 1.38 -6.98 8.68
C VAL A 149 0.95 -7.96 7.62
N SER A 150 1.36 -9.22 7.72
CA SER A 150 0.85 -10.26 6.82
C SER A 150 0.97 -11.66 7.39
N GLU A 151 0.19 -12.56 6.82
CA GLU A 151 0.28 -14.01 7.01
C GLU A 151 -0.02 -14.70 5.67
N GLY A 152 0.96 -15.46 5.16
CA GLY A 152 0.93 -16.00 3.81
C GLY A 152 1.61 -15.09 2.79
N LEU A 153 1.63 -15.53 1.52
CA LEU A 153 2.19 -14.79 0.39
C LEU A 153 1.33 -13.57 0.09
N VAL A 154 1.95 -12.39 0.06
CA VAL A 154 1.27 -11.11 -0.16
C VAL A 154 1.99 -10.28 -1.22
N PRO A 155 1.31 -9.70 -2.20
CA PRO A 155 1.90 -8.76 -3.14
C PRO A 155 2.51 -7.55 -2.43
N MET A 156 3.61 -7.00 -2.99
CA MET A 156 4.33 -5.89 -2.38
C MET A 156 3.47 -4.64 -2.15
N ASP A 157 2.57 -4.31 -3.06
CA ASP A 157 1.67 -3.17 -2.95
C ASP A 157 0.68 -3.31 -1.79
N GLU A 158 0.11 -4.50 -1.59
CA GLU A 158 -0.77 -4.82 -0.46
C GLU A 158 0.00 -4.80 0.87
N LEU A 159 1.22 -5.34 0.89
CA LEU A 159 2.10 -5.28 2.04
C LEU A 159 2.37 -3.82 2.47
N LEU A 160 2.72 -2.96 1.50
CA LEU A 160 2.98 -1.54 1.77
C LEU A 160 1.73 -0.80 2.25
N GLU A 161 0.55 -1.11 1.72
CA GLU A 161 -0.71 -0.55 2.21
C GLU A 161 -1.00 -0.95 3.65
N THR A 162 -0.80 -2.23 3.98
CA THR A 162 -0.99 -2.72 5.35
C THR A 162 0.00 -2.07 6.31
N ILE A 163 1.27 -1.93 5.92
CA ILE A 163 2.30 -1.23 6.72
C ILE A 163 1.87 0.22 7.01
N LEU A 164 1.37 0.95 6.01
CA LEU A 164 0.89 2.32 6.21
C LEU A 164 -0.35 2.41 7.09
N TYR A 165 -1.17 1.36 7.11
CA TYR A 165 -2.39 1.32 7.92
C TYR A 165 -2.10 1.07 9.41
N VAL A 166 -1.08 0.26 9.73
CA VAL A 166 -0.76 -0.15 11.11
C VAL A 166 0.27 0.74 11.79
N ALA A 167 1.01 1.56 11.03
CA ALA A 167 2.07 2.45 11.52
C ALA A 167 1.50 3.73 12.14
#